data_8dbaa257bfa8a0b3c3d65177e736300c
#
_entry.id   8dbaa257bfa8a0b3c3d65177e736300c
#
_cell.length_a   1.000
_cell.length_b   1.000
_cell.length_c   1.000
_cell.angle_alpha   90.00
_cell.angle_beta   90.00
_cell.angle_gamma   90.00
#
_symmetry.space_group_name_H-M   'P 1'
#
loop_
_entity.id
_entity.type
_entity.pdbx_description
1 polymer ?
#
loop_
_entity_poly.entity_id
_entity_poly.type
_entity_poly.pdbx_seq_one_letter_code
_entity_poly.pdbx_strand_id
1 'polypeptide(L)'
;MVKTIQLANGETMAYRKRSGGGHPLVLVHGNMTSSKHWDILMDALDDKYTIYAIDLRGFGESSYLKPITAIKDFSDDVKLFVDALQLQSFDMIGWSTGGAVCMQFAANYPGYCQRLILLASASTRGYPFYTDLGTGNPDSFKRAYHYEEVLVDTSKTKLIQGFYDAKNAEGLQSIWNALIYTHHRPNEGKYEEYVEDMLTQRNLAEVYHALNTFNISAVDNEVAKGAREAMLLHIPILVLRGDRDLVITEEMNAELLQDLGKTAQFVGLKDCGHSPLIDDLAQLTAEIEAFLEIGGRQYAFEQ
;
A
#
# COMPACT_ATOMS: atom_id res chain seq x y z
N MET A 1 17.52 -5.87 -10.47
CA MET A 1 17.57 -4.85 -11.57
C MET A 1 16.15 -4.35 -11.82
N VAL A 2 15.95 -3.04 -11.87
CA VAL A 2 14.66 -2.42 -12.21
C VAL A 2 14.42 -2.59 -13.72
N LYS A 3 13.18 -2.89 -14.08
CA LYS A 3 12.66 -2.96 -15.44
C LYS A 3 11.59 -1.91 -15.61
N THR A 4 11.33 -1.49 -16.84
CA THR A 4 10.26 -0.55 -17.16
C THR A 4 9.35 -1.09 -18.25
N ILE A 5 8.09 -0.68 -18.24
CA ILE A 5 7.11 -0.99 -19.28
C ILE A 5 6.25 0.23 -19.57
N GLN A 6 6.02 0.48 -20.84
CA GLN A 6 5.13 1.55 -21.30
C GLN A 6 3.68 1.14 -21.13
N LEU A 7 2.89 1.95 -20.44
CA LEU A 7 1.46 1.75 -20.26
C LEU A 7 0.66 2.40 -21.40
N ALA A 8 -0.54 1.88 -21.66
CA ALA A 8 -1.41 2.40 -22.74
C ALA A 8 -1.90 3.85 -22.49
N ASN A 9 -1.86 4.33 -21.24
CA ASN A 9 -2.22 5.72 -20.90
C ASN A 9 -1.07 6.74 -21.08
N GLY A 10 0.10 6.27 -21.51
CA GLY A 10 1.30 7.07 -21.75
C GLY A 10 2.28 7.10 -20.57
N GLU A 11 1.90 6.61 -19.40
CA GLU A 11 2.84 6.46 -18.28
C GLU A 11 3.81 5.31 -18.51
N THR A 12 4.96 5.37 -17.86
CA THR A 12 5.93 4.26 -17.79
C THR A 12 5.96 3.72 -16.39
N MET A 13 5.65 2.44 -16.21
CA MET A 13 5.75 1.79 -14.89
C MET A 13 7.07 1.05 -14.76
N ALA A 14 7.78 1.34 -13.68
CA ALA A 14 8.96 0.61 -13.27
C ALA A 14 8.57 -0.55 -12.34
N TYR A 15 9.35 -1.60 -12.35
CA TYR A 15 9.12 -2.76 -11.48
C TYR A 15 10.38 -3.60 -11.29
N ARG A 16 10.44 -4.30 -10.16
CA ARG A 16 11.44 -5.33 -9.88
C ARG A 16 10.80 -6.69 -10.15
N LYS A 17 11.57 -7.60 -10.73
CA LYS A 17 11.12 -8.97 -10.99
C LYS A 17 12.08 -9.95 -10.37
N ARG A 18 11.57 -10.89 -9.57
CA ARG A 18 12.22 -12.14 -9.23
C ARG A 18 11.56 -13.26 -10.05
N SER A 19 12.35 -13.92 -10.89
CA SER A 19 11.87 -15.10 -11.61
C SER A 19 11.81 -16.29 -10.66
N GLY A 20 10.79 -17.12 -10.82
CA GLY A 20 10.55 -18.32 -10.03
C GLY A 20 9.64 -19.29 -10.79
N GLY A 21 8.88 -20.08 -10.05
CA GLY A 21 7.89 -21.01 -10.61
C GLY A 21 6.67 -20.33 -11.23
N GLY A 22 5.62 -21.12 -11.46
CA GLY A 22 4.44 -20.72 -12.24
C GLY A 22 3.40 -19.87 -11.50
N HIS A 23 3.64 -19.44 -10.24
CA HIS A 23 2.68 -18.66 -9.47
C HIS A 23 3.04 -17.17 -9.48
N PRO A 24 2.35 -16.33 -10.28
CA PRO A 24 2.62 -14.90 -10.31
C PRO A 24 2.12 -14.23 -9.02
N LEU A 25 2.95 -13.35 -8.45
CA LEU A 25 2.64 -12.56 -7.27
C LEU A 25 2.98 -11.09 -7.54
N VAL A 26 2.01 -10.20 -7.39
CA VAL A 26 2.19 -8.76 -7.60
C VAL A 26 2.24 -8.06 -6.24
N LEU A 27 3.31 -7.32 -5.98
CA LEU A 27 3.53 -6.57 -4.74
C LEU A 27 3.33 -5.07 -5.00
N VAL A 28 2.45 -4.45 -4.21
CA VAL A 28 2.11 -3.02 -4.31
C VAL A 28 2.50 -2.31 -3.02
N HIS A 29 3.43 -1.37 -3.12
CA HIS A 29 4.03 -0.68 -1.98
C HIS A 29 3.13 0.38 -1.34
N GLY A 30 3.54 0.88 -0.16
CA GLY A 30 2.89 1.95 0.58
C GLY A 30 3.30 3.35 0.15
N ASN A 31 2.78 4.36 0.85
CA ASN A 31 3.23 5.75 0.69
C ASN A 31 4.68 5.91 1.17
N MET A 32 5.43 6.84 0.60
CA MET A 32 6.85 7.12 0.89
C MET A 32 7.80 5.94 0.60
N THR A 33 7.40 4.97 -0.23
CA THR A 33 8.21 3.80 -0.60
C THR A 33 8.06 3.51 -2.09
N SER A 34 8.86 2.56 -2.59
CA SER A 34 8.68 1.96 -3.93
C SER A 34 8.81 0.45 -3.87
N SER A 35 8.93 -0.19 -5.02
CA SER A 35 9.25 -1.62 -5.13
C SER A 35 10.54 -2.00 -4.40
N LYS A 36 11.42 -1.04 -4.10
CA LYS A 36 12.68 -1.25 -3.39
C LYS A 36 12.47 -1.82 -1.98
N HIS A 37 11.43 -1.37 -1.30
CA HIS A 37 11.14 -1.82 0.07
C HIS A 37 10.58 -3.26 0.16
N TRP A 38 10.34 -3.91 -0.98
CA TRP A 38 9.97 -5.31 -1.06
C TRP A 38 11.16 -6.26 -1.22
N ASP A 39 12.39 -5.75 -1.39
CA ASP A 39 13.56 -6.56 -1.77
C ASP A 39 13.79 -7.73 -0.81
N ILE A 40 13.74 -7.50 0.51
CA ILE A 40 13.94 -8.54 1.52
C ILE A 40 12.83 -9.60 1.51
N LEU A 41 11.56 -9.23 1.28
CA LEU A 41 10.48 -10.19 1.14
C LEU A 41 10.60 -10.97 -0.16
N MET A 42 10.99 -10.30 -1.25
CA MET A 42 11.23 -10.96 -2.53
C MET A 42 12.31 -12.04 -2.42
N ASP A 43 13.35 -11.80 -1.61
CA ASP A 43 14.43 -12.77 -1.39
C ASP A 43 14.02 -13.89 -0.43
N ALA A 44 13.10 -13.64 0.51
CA ALA A 44 12.68 -14.59 1.53
C ALA A 44 11.59 -15.57 1.08
N LEU A 45 10.70 -15.15 0.17
CA LEU A 45 9.62 -16.01 -0.32
C LEU A 45 10.13 -17.18 -1.16
N ASP A 46 9.41 -18.32 -1.11
CA ASP A 46 9.71 -19.54 -1.87
C ASP A 46 9.88 -19.28 -3.38
N ASP A 47 10.79 -20.02 -4.01
CA ASP A 47 11.12 -19.89 -5.43
C ASP A 47 9.99 -20.33 -6.38
N LYS A 48 8.91 -20.93 -5.86
CA LYS A 48 7.70 -21.23 -6.65
C LYS A 48 6.97 -19.98 -7.15
N TYR A 49 7.22 -18.79 -6.52
CA TYR A 49 6.59 -17.54 -6.91
C TYR A 49 7.43 -16.77 -7.93
N THR A 50 6.80 -16.36 -9.03
CA THR A 50 7.35 -15.30 -9.90
C THR A 50 6.81 -13.96 -9.40
N ILE A 51 7.69 -13.12 -8.85
CA ILE A 51 7.30 -11.90 -8.14
C ILE A 51 7.50 -10.66 -9.00
N TYR A 52 6.52 -9.78 -9.00
CA TYR A 52 6.53 -8.47 -9.64
C TYR A 52 6.24 -7.40 -8.58
N ALA A 53 7.26 -6.70 -8.11
CA ALA A 53 7.10 -5.55 -7.22
C ALA A 53 7.11 -4.28 -8.08
N ILE A 54 6.02 -3.54 -8.09
CA ILE A 54 5.83 -2.37 -8.96
C ILE A 54 6.14 -1.07 -8.23
N ASP A 55 6.60 -0.06 -8.98
CA ASP A 55 6.62 1.33 -8.52
C ASP A 55 5.33 2.00 -9.00
N LEU A 56 4.49 2.45 -8.09
CA LEU A 56 3.30 3.21 -8.45
C LEU A 56 3.67 4.53 -9.14
N ARG A 57 2.78 5.09 -9.95
CA ARG A 57 2.96 6.38 -10.63
C ARG A 57 3.43 7.46 -9.65
N GLY A 58 4.53 8.15 -9.97
CA GLY A 58 5.09 9.19 -9.10
C GLY A 58 5.98 8.69 -7.96
N PHE A 59 6.30 7.40 -7.93
CA PHE A 59 7.24 6.78 -7.00
C PHE A 59 8.38 6.07 -7.75
N GLY A 60 9.50 5.86 -7.08
CA GLY A 60 10.63 5.13 -7.62
C GLY A 60 11.02 5.62 -9.01
N GLU A 61 11.20 4.69 -9.93
CA GLU A 61 11.56 4.97 -11.31
C GLU A 61 10.36 5.03 -12.29
N SER A 62 9.13 4.93 -11.77
CA SER A 62 7.92 5.14 -12.57
C SER A 62 7.77 6.60 -12.96
N SER A 63 7.16 6.86 -14.13
CA SER A 63 6.89 8.22 -14.56
C SER A 63 5.80 8.91 -13.73
N TYR A 64 5.69 10.21 -13.88
CA TYR A 64 4.62 11.03 -13.28
C TYR A 64 4.22 12.12 -14.30
N LEU A 65 3.57 11.72 -15.37
CA LEU A 65 3.16 12.62 -16.46
C LEU A 65 1.80 13.26 -16.17
N LYS A 66 0.92 12.50 -15.49
CA LYS A 66 -0.41 12.96 -15.09
C LYS A 66 -0.56 12.82 -13.59
N PRO A 67 -1.01 13.87 -12.86
CA PRO A 67 -1.35 13.76 -11.44
C PRO A 67 -2.37 12.66 -11.20
N ILE A 68 -2.25 12.01 -10.06
CA ILE A 68 -3.31 11.14 -9.55
C ILE A 68 -4.32 11.98 -8.79
N THR A 69 -5.58 11.57 -8.80
CA THR A 69 -6.68 12.25 -8.10
C THR A 69 -7.38 11.34 -7.10
N ALA A 70 -7.26 10.03 -7.29
CA ALA A 70 -7.88 9.00 -6.45
C ALA A 70 -7.03 7.74 -6.43
N ILE A 71 -7.27 6.85 -5.46
CA ILE A 71 -6.66 5.51 -5.41
C ILE A 71 -6.97 4.71 -6.68
N LYS A 72 -8.13 4.98 -7.30
CA LYS A 72 -8.51 4.35 -8.56
C LYS A 72 -7.50 4.58 -9.68
N ASP A 73 -6.85 5.74 -9.75
CA ASP A 73 -5.86 6.03 -10.80
C ASP A 73 -4.67 5.07 -10.72
N PHE A 74 -4.22 4.73 -9.51
CA PHE A 74 -3.20 3.70 -9.31
C PHE A 74 -3.70 2.31 -9.67
N SER A 75 -4.92 1.97 -9.30
CA SER A 75 -5.54 0.69 -9.64
C SER A 75 -5.64 0.51 -11.16
N ASP A 76 -6.02 1.55 -11.89
CA ASP A 76 -6.09 1.54 -13.36
C ASP A 76 -4.69 1.37 -13.99
N ASP A 77 -3.65 1.99 -13.42
CA ASP A 77 -2.27 1.77 -13.85
C ASP A 77 -1.80 0.32 -13.62
N VAL A 78 -2.15 -0.26 -12.47
CA VAL A 78 -1.88 -1.69 -12.20
C VAL A 78 -2.57 -2.57 -13.25
N LYS A 79 -3.82 -2.24 -13.64
CA LYS A 79 -4.54 -2.96 -14.70
C LYS A 79 -3.79 -2.91 -16.03
N LEU A 80 -3.35 -1.72 -16.44
CA LEU A 80 -2.58 -1.57 -17.67
C LEU A 80 -1.24 -2.31 -17.61
N PHE A 81 -0.60 -2.35 -16.45
CA PHE A 81 0.65 -3.08 -16.22
C PHE A 81 0.47 -4.60 -16.39
N VAL A 82 -0.52 -5.18 -15.71
CA VAL A 82 -0.75 -6.63 -15.79
C VAL A 82 -1.20 -7.06 -17.18
N ASP A 83 -1.97 -6.22 -17.90
CA ASP A 83 -2.33 -6.47 -19.29
C ASP A 83 -1.11 -6.46 -20.22
N ALA A 84 -0.22 -5.46 -20.05
CA ALA A 84 0.99 -5.35 -20.85
C ALA A 84 1.95 -6.53 -20.65
N LEU A 85 1.92 -7.16 -19.44
CA LEU A 85 2.66 -8.38 -19.14
C LEU A 85 1.86 -9.66 -19.42
N GLN A 86 0.61 -9.55 -19.88
CA GLN A 86 -0.31 -10.67 -20.14
C GLN A 86 -0.54 -11.56 -18.89
N LEU A 87 -0.52 -10.95 -17.71
CA LEU A 87 -0.84 -11.61 -16.44
C LEU A 87 -2.36 -11.65 -16.26
N GLN A 88 -2.98 -12.84 -16.35
CA GLN A 88 -4.44 -13.02 -16.27
C GLN A 88 -4.92 -13.63 -14.95
N SER A 89 -4.00 -14.23 -14.19
CA SER A 89 -4.30 -14.88 -12.92
C SER A 89 -3.08 -14.79 -12.02
N PHE A 90 -3.21 -14.10 -10.90
CA PHE A 90 -2.13 -13.85 -9.97
C PHE A 90 -2.66 -13.55 -8.57
N ASP A 91 -1.80 -13.62 -7.58
CA ASP A 91 -2.07 -13.16 -6.22
C ASP A 91 -1.50 -11.76 -6.03
N MET A 92 -2.05 -11.00 -5.07
CA MET A 92 -1.58 -9.65 -4.76
C MET A 92 -1.26 -9.49 -3.29
N ILE A 93 -0.21 -8.72 -2.99
CA ILE A 93 0.07 -8.21 -1.66
C ILE A 93 0.14 -6.68 -1.74
N GLY A 94 -0.68 -6.01 -0.93
CA GLY A 94 -0.64 -4.55 -0.82
C GLY A 94 -0.25 -4.12 0.58
N TRP A 95 0.79 -3.27 0.70
CA TRP A 95 1.22 -2.70 1.97
C TRP A 95 0.71 -1.28 2.12
N SER A 96 0.04 -0.97 3.25
CA SER A 96 -0.43 0.38 3.58
C SER A 96 -1.32 0.96 2.46
N THR A 97 -0.93 2.04 1.81
CA THR A 97 -1.59 2.59 0.59
C THR A 97 -1.78 1.54 -0.48
N GLY A 98 -0.79 0.67 -0.67
CA GLY A 98 -0.86 -0.44 -1.65
C GLY A 98 -2.02 -1.38 -1.39
N GLY A 99 -2.44 -1.54 -0.13
CA GLY A 99 -3.64 -2.32 0.21
C GLY A 99 -4.92 -1.69 -0.35
N ALA A 100 -5.07 -0.36 -0.24
CA ALA A 100 -6.20 0.35 -0.86
C ALA A 100 -6.20 0.19 -2.39
N VAL A 101 -5.01 0.30 -3.01
CA VAL A 101 -4.85 0.09 -4.47
C VAL A 101 -5.24 -1.34 -4.87
N CYS A 102 -4.81 -2.35 -4.12
CA CYS A 102 -5.13 -3.75 -4.41
C CYS A 102 -6.62 -4.06 -4.20
N MET A 103 -7.26 -3.50 -3.16
CA MET A 103 -8.71 -3.63 -2.96
C MET A 103 -9.49 -3.00 -4.09
N GLN A 104 -9.13 -1.77 -4.50
CA GLN A 104 -9.75 -1.08 -5.63
C GLN A 104 -9.57 -1.87 -6.93
N PHE A 105 -8.37 -2.43 -7.16
CA PHE A 105 -8.08 -3.27 -8.32
C PHE A 105 -8.98 -4.51 -8.34
N ALA A 106 -9.02 -5.26 -7.25
CA ALA A 106 -9.78 -6.51 -7.19
C ALA A 106 -11.29 -6.28 -7.35
N ALA A 107 -11.81 -5.14 -6.84
CA ALA A 107 -13.21 -4.76 -7.01
C ALA A 107 -13.56 -4.34 -8.45
N ASN A 108 -12.68 -3.57 -9.11
CA ASN A 108 -12.96 -3.04 -10.45
C ASN A 108 -12.59 -4.03 -11.57
N TYR A 109 -11.67 -4.96 -11.32
CA TYR A 109 -11.16 -5.91 -12.32
C TYR A 109 -11.28 -7.36 -11.82
N PRO A 110 -12.50 -7.88 -11.61
CA PRO A 110 -12.70 -9.23 -11.10
C PRO A 110 -12.11 -10.29 -12.04
N GLY A 111 -11.62 -11.37 -11.45
CA GLY A 111 -11.04 -12.50 -12.18
C GLY A 111 -9.52 -12.44 -12.38
N TYR A 112 -8.88 -11.29 -12.20
CA TYR A 112 -7.42 -11.17 -12.26
C TYR A 112 -6.75 -11.63 -10.96
N CYS A 113 -7.09 -10.99 -9.85
CA CYS A 113 -6.58 -11.35 -8.53
C CYS A 113 -7.32 -12.58 -8.00
N GLN A 114 -6.57 -13.62 -7.61
CA GLN A 114 -7.12 -14.85 -7.08
C GLN A 114 -7.17 -14.83 -5.54
N ARG A 115 -6.16 -14.25 -4.90
CA ARG A 115 -6.03 -14.08 -3.46
C ARG A 115 -5.38 -12.76 -3.18
N LEU A 116 -5.85 -12.10 -2.13
CA LEU A 116 -5.37 -10.77 -1.75
C LEU A 116 -4.80 -10.80 -0.34
N ILE A 117 -3.60 -10.27 -0.14
CA ILE A 117 -3.00 -10.05 1.17
C ILE A 117 -2.90 -8.55 1.41
N LEU A 118 -3.50 -8.10 2.51
CA LEU A 118 -3.52 -6.72 2.97
C LEU A 118 -2.57 -6.58 4.17
N LEU A 119 -1.35 -6.10 3.92
CA LEU A 119 -0.33 -5.90 4.94
C LEU A 119 -0.41 -4.48 5.50
N ALA A 120 -0.72 -4.32 6.79
CA ALA A 120 -0.84 -3.01 7.44
C ALA A 120 -1.60 -2.01 6.54
N SER A 121 -2.73 -2.45 5.97
CA SER A 121 -3.45 -1.77 4.90
C SER A 121 -4.29 -0.61 5.41
N ALA A 122 -4.45 0.43 4.60
CA ALA A 122 -5.51 1.41 4.79
C ALA A 122 -6.89 0.72 4.85
N SER A 123 -7.83 1.32 5.59
CA SER A 123 -9.21 0.82 5.71
C SER A 123 -9.94 0.91 4.35
N THR A 124 -11.01 0.13 4.19
CA THR A 124 -12.01 0.29 3.12
C THR A 124 -12.66 1.69 3.11
N ARG A 125 -12.55 2.41 4.23
CA ARG A 125 -13.06 3.78 4.45
C ARG A 125 -11.96 4.84 4.37
N GLY A 126 -10.79 4.47 3.84
CA GLY A 126 -9.65 5.32 3.61
C GLY A 126 -8.73 5.52 4.81
N TYR A 127 -7.93 6.56 4.74
CA TYR A 127 -7.04 7.00 5.80
C TYR A 127 -7.27 8.49 6.06
N PRO A 128 -7.84 8.88 7.22
CA PRO A 128 -8.24 10.27 7.49
C PRO A 128 -7.04 11.21 7.52
N PHE A 129 -7.14 12.32 6.81
CA PHE A 129 -6.15 13.38 6.83
C PHE A 129 -6.68 14.60 7.58
N TYR A 130 -6.07 14.92 8.70
CA TYR A 130 -6.36 16.13 9.47
C TYR A 130 -5.29 17.19 9.18
N THR A 131 -5.72 18.43 9.01
CA THR A 131 -4.87 19.56 8.62
C THR A 131 -5.04 20.74 9.56
N ASP A 132 -3.97 21.49 9.76
CA ASP A 132 -3.95 22.78 10.45
C ASP A 132 -4.32 23.96 9.54
N LEU A 133 -4.67 23.71 8.28
CA LEU A 133 -4.95 24.69 7.23
C LEU A 133 -3.81 25.70 6.98
N GLY A 134 -2.57 25.30 7.27
CA GLY A 134 -1.40 26.15 7.12
C GLY A 134 -1.22 27.18 8.25
N THR A 135 -1.97 27.06 9.34
CA THR A 135 -1.90 27.98 10.47
C THR A 135 -0.74 27.70 11.42
N GLY A 136 -0.23 26.48 11.43
CA GLY A 136 0.76 26.01 12.40
C GLY A 136 0.19 25.81 13.82
N ASN A 137 -1.14 25.94 14.00
CA ASN A 137 -1.79 25.80 15.29
C ASN A 137 -2.45 24.40 15.42
N PRO A 138 -1.98 23.55 16.35
CA PRO A 138 -2.57 22.24 16.59
C PRO A 138 -4.06 22.29 16.96
N ASP A 139 -4.51 23.33 17.63
CA ASP A 139 -5.93 23.48 18.02
C ASP A 139 -6.87 23.72 16.82
N SER A 140 -6.31 24.00 15.64
CA SER A 140 -7.08 24.20 14.41
C SER A 140 -7.23 22.94 13.56
N PHE A 141 -6.73 21.78 14.00
CA PHE A 141 -6.83 20.54 13.23
C PHE A 141 -8.26 20.14 12.96
N LYS A 142 -8.57 19.94 11.67
CA LYS A 142 -9.83 19.42 11.19
C LYS A 142 -9.60 18.46 10.02
N ARG A 143 -10.58 17.63 9.73
CA ARG A 143 -10.54 16.77 8.54
C ARG A 143 -10.43 17.63 7.28
N ALA A 144 -9.51 17.30 6.38
CA ALA A 144 -9.39 17.95 5.08
C ALA A 144 -10.54 17.48 4.16
N TYR A 145 -11.22 18.43 3.52
CA TYR A 145 -12.28 18.15 2.52
C TYR A 145 -11.76 18.26 1.09
N HIS A 146 -10.80 19.16 0.86
CA HIS A 146 -10.30 19.49 -0.46
C HIS A 146 -8.79 19.26 -0.57
N TYR A 147 -8.32 19.02 -1.78
CA TYR A 147 -6.90 18.83 -2.06
C TYR A 147 -6.04 20.01 -1.60
N GLU A 148 -6.54 21.23 -1.82
CA GLU A 148 -5.86 22.47 -1.45
C GLU A 148 -5.61 22.57 0.08
N GLU A 149 -6.50 22.02 0.90
CA GLU A 149 -6.33 21.95 2.36
C GLU A 149 -5.20 20.99 2.76
N VAL A 150 -5.08 19.87 2.03
CA VAL A 150 -3.96 18.92 2.20
C VAL A 150 -2.65 19.56 1.78
N LEU A 151 -2.65 20.30 0.67
CA LEU A 151 -1.45 20.91 0.10
C LEU A 151 -0.85 22.00 1.02
N VAL A 152 -1.67 22.76 1.74
CA VAL A 152 -1.21 23.82 2.63
C VAL A 152 -0.86 23.36 4.03
N ASP A 153 -1.17 22.11 4.39
CA ASP A 153 -0.90 21.56 5.72
C ASP A 153 0.59 21.68 6.09
N THR A 154 0.87 22.26 7.26
CA THR A 154 2.26 22.47 7.73
C THR A 154 2.77 21.31 8.58
N SER A 155 1.87 20.51 9.14
CA SER A 155 2.22 19.47 10.10
C SER A 155 2.78 18.20 9.46
N LYS A 156 2.33 17.88 8.25
CA LYS A 156 2.73 16.68 7.50
C LYS A 156 3.15 17.01 6.08
N THR A 157 2.25 17.56 5.25
CA THR A 157 2.50 17.73 3.82
C THR A 157 3.70 18.64 3.56
N LYS A 158 3.71 19.87 4.06
CA LYS A 158 4.82 20.79 3.84
C LYS A 158 6.09 20.38 4.56
N LEU A 159 5.97 19.78 5.75
CA LEU A 159 7.13 19.28 6.48
C LEU A 159 7.87 18.20 5.69
N ILE A 160 7.15 17.17 5.25
CA ILE A 160 7.76 16.04 4.53
C ILE A 160 8.19 16.45 3.12
N GLN A 161 7.37 17.28 2.42
CA GLN A 161 7.78 17.85 1.14
C GLN A 161 9.07 18.67 1.27
N GLY A 162 9.22 19.43 2.34
CA GLY A 162 10.46 20.16 2.63
C GLY A 162 11.67 19.25 2.81
N PHE A 163 11.49 18.04 3.38
CA PHE A 163 12.57 17.06 3.44
C PHE A 163 12.91 16.50 2.06
N TYR A 164 11.92 16.26 1.19
CA TYR A 164 12.15 15.84 -0.18
C TYR A 164 12.90 16.91 -0.99
N ASP A 165 12.44 18.16 -0.93
CA ASP A 165 13.02 19.29 -1.67
C ASP A 165 14.48 19.57 -1.24
N ALA A 166 14.76 19.44 0.05
CA ALA A 166 16.09 19.61 0.63
C ALA A 166 16.96 18.36 0.55
N LYS A 167 16.42 17.22 0.07
CA LYS A 167 17.06 15.89 0.15
C LYS A 167 17.53 15.56 1.58
N ASN A 168 16.72 15.90 2.55
CA ASN A 168 17.04 15.74 3.97
C ASN A 168 16.74 14.30 4.43
N ALA A 169 17.73 13.42 4.29
CA ALA A 169 17.67 12.03 4.71
C ALA A 169 17.40 11.88 6.22
N GLU A 170 18.05 12.70 7.06
CA GLU A 170 17.89 12.64 8.52
C GLU A 170 16.45 12.99 8.94
N GLY A 171 15.83 13.98 8.29
CA GLY A 171 14.44 14.35 8.52
C GLY A 171 13.49 13.20 8.20
N LEU A 172 13.69 12.53 7.06
CA LEU A 172 12.89 11.35 6.68
C LEU A 172 13.11 10.19 7.64
N GLN A 173 14.35 9.89 8.01
CA GLN A 173 14.66 8.86 9.01
C GLN A 173 14.00 9.15 10.35
N SER A 174 13.97 10.40 10.79
CA SER A 174 13.32 10.80 12.04
C SER A 174 11.83 10.48 12.04
N ILE A 175 11.11 10.81 10.97
CA ILE A 175 9.69 10.48 10.81
C ILE A 175 9.47 8.95 10.79
N TRP A 176 10.29 8.22 10.02
CA TRP A 176 10.17 6.77 9.92
C TRP A 176 10.49 6.05 11.23
N ASN A 177 11.51 6.50 11.96
CA ASN A 177 11.84 5.97 13.28
C ASN A 177 10.73 6.22 14.32
N ALA A 178 9.98 7.31 14.16
CA ALA A 178 8.89 7.63 15.08
C ALA A 178 7.60 6.84 14.81
N LEU A 179 7.35 6.41 13.58
CA LEU A 179 6.06 5.85 13.16
C LEU A 179 6.14 4.45 12.56
N ILE A 180 7.20 4.14 11.79
CA ILE A 180 7.32 2.94 10.98
C ILE A 180 8.31 1.95 11.61
N TYR A 181 9.54 2.37 11.82
CA TYR A 181 10.62 1.54 12.39
C TYR A 181 10.75 1.76 13.89
N THR A 182 9.66 1.57 14.61
CA THR A 182 9.57 1.85 16.04
C THR A 182 10.22 0.77 16.90
N HIS A 183 10.42 -0.44 16.37
CA HIS A 183 10.97 -1.60 17.08
C HIS A 183 12.30 -2.02 16.51
N HIS A 184 12.31 -2.40 15.23
CA HIS A 184 13.52 -2.74 14.52
C HIS A 184 13.76 -1.74 13.39
N ARG A 185 15.01 -1.65 12.96
CA ARG A 185 15.42 -0.80 11.83
C ARG A 185 16.22 -1.67 10.86
N PRO A 186 16.18 -1.35 9.57
CA PRO A 186 17.13 -1.94 8.64
C PRO A 186 18.57 -1.72 9.13
N ASN A 187 19.51 -2.58 8.73
CA ASN A 187 20.92 -2.26 8.93
C ASN A 187 21.28 -0.95 8.19
N GLU A 188 22.35 -0.29 8.60
CA GLU A 188 22.71 1.06 8.16
C GLU A 188 22.69 1.22 6.64
N GLY A 189 23.40 0.34 5.91
CA GLY A 189 23.45 0.41 4.44
C GLY A 189 22.09 0.19 3.76
N LYS A 190 21.28 -0.74 4.28
CA LYS A 190 19.92 -0.96 3.78
C LYS A 190 19.01 0.23 4.07
N TYR A 191 19.17 0.86 5.23
CA TYR A 191 18.39 2.03 5.58
C TYR A 191 18.73 3.23 4.70
N GLU A 192 20.00 3.44 4.39
CA GLU A 192 20.44 4.46 3.43
C GLU A 192 19.79 4.24 2.06
N GLU A 193 19.83 3.01 1.52
CA GLU A 193 19.16 2.66 0.27
C GLU A 193 17.65 2.95 0.29
N TYR A 194 16.98 2.67 1.40
CA TYR A 194 15.54 2.93 1.54
C TYR A 194 15.23 4.43 1.63
N VAL A 195 16.07 5.21 2.31
CA VAL A 195 15.87 6.66 2.37
C VAL A 195 16.12 7.32 1.03
N GLU A 196 17.14 6.87 0.28
CA GLU A 196 17.35 7.33 -1.10
C GLU A 196 16.13 7.02 -1.98
N ASP A 197 15.52 5.86 -1.81
CA ASP A 197 14.29 5.46 -2.49
C ASP A 197 13.10 6.35 -2.10
N MET A 198 12.92 6.66 -0.82
CA MET A 198 11.87 7.57 -0.33
C MET A 198 11.93 8.95 -1.02
N LEU A 199 13.15 9.46 -1.27
CA LEU A 199 13.38 10.74 -1.94
C LEU A 199 12.92 10.77 -3.41
N THR A 200 12.51 9.64 -3.96
CA THR A 200 11.99 9.56 -5.35
C THR A 200 10.52 9.94 -5.49
N GLN A 201 9.77 10.04 -4.40
CA GLN A 201 8.34 10.36 -4.44
C GLN A 201 8.08 11.78 -4.91
N ARG A 202 7.08 11.97 -5.80
CA ARG A 202 6.73 13.25 -6.45
C ARG A 202 5.26 13.65 -6.30
N ASN A 203 4.47 12.92 -5.51
CA ASN A 203 3.00 13.02 -5.44
C ASN A 203 2.47 12.93 -4.00
N LEU A 204 3.22 13.45 -3.03
CA LEU A 204 2.90 13.27 -1.61
C LEU A 204 1.50 13.79 -1.22
N ALA A 205 1.18 15.02 -1.63
CA ALA A 205 -0.11 15.64 -1.33
C ALA A 205 -1.28 14.93 -2.01
N GLU A 206 -1.08 14.49 -3.26
CA GLU A 206 -2.05 13.73 -4.02
C GLU A 206 -2.37 12.40 -3.36
N VAL A 207 -1.36 11.69 -2.87
CA VAL A 207 -1.54 10.42 -2.16
C VAL A 207 -2.30 10.60 -0.85
N TYR A 208 -1.97 11.63 -0.08
CA TYR A 208 -2.71 11.96 1.16
C TYR A 208 -4.18 12.26 0.86
N HIS A 209 -4.44 13.06 -0.17
CA HIS A 209 -5.81 13.38 -0.57
C HIS A 209 -6.56 12.15 -1.09
N ALA A 210 -5.94 11.36 -1.95
CA ALA A 210 -6.52 10.13 -2.49
C ALA A 210 -6.88 9.12 -1.40
N LEU A 211 -6.02 8.93 -0.39
CA LEU A 211 -6.30 8.10 0.78
C LEU A 211 -7.41 8.68 1.66
N ASN A 212 -7.42 10.02 1.86
CA ASN A 212 -8.43 10.69 2.67
C ASN A 212 -9.83 10.56 2.09
N THR A 213 -9.95 10.53 0.76
CA THR A 213 -11.22 10.44 0.03
C THR A 213 -11.56 9.01 -0.43
N PHE A 214 -10.66 8.04 -0.24
CA PHE A 214 -10.92 6.65 -0.55
C PHE A 214 -12.03 6.09 0.33
N ASN A 215 -13.09 5.53 -0.27
CA ASN A 215 -14.17 4.88 0.46
C ASN A 215 -14.90 3.88 -0.43
N ILE A 216 -14.49 2.62 -0.39
CA ILE A 216 -15.15 1.52 -1.10
C ILE A 216 -16.18 0.78 -0.24
N SER A 217 -16.36 1.19 1.01
CA SER A 217 -17.34 0.61 1.95
C SER A 217 -18.79 0.94 1.57
N ALA A 218 -19.73 0.44 2.34
CA ALA A 218 -21.15 0.82 2.23
C ALA A 218 -21.54 2.01 3.13
N VAL A 219 -20.60 2.54 3.92
CA VAL A 219 -20.83 3.58 4.93
C VAL A 219 -20.24 4.90 4.47
N ASP A 220 -21.06 5.95 4.45
CA ASP A 220 -20.58 7.30 4.18
C ASP A 220 -19.67 7.78 5.33
N ASN A 221 -18.61 8.51 5.00
CA ASN A 221 -17.81 9.24 5.97
C ASN A 221 -17.90 10.76 5.71
N GLU A 222 -17.19 11.57 6.49
CA GLU A 222 -17.28 13.03 6.41
C GLU A 222 -16.90 13.61 5.04
N VAL A 223 -16.04 12.93 4.27
CA VAL A 223 -15.44 13.49 3.04
C VAL A 223 -15.79 12.70 1.78
N ALA A 224 -16.30 11.48 1.92
CA ALA A 224 -16.62 10.61 0.78
C ALA A 224 -17.83 9.72 1.07
N LYS A 225 -18.67 9.55 0.06
CA LYS A 225 -19.74 8.55 0.08
C LYS A 225 -19.17 7.15 -0.09
N GLY A 226 -19.82 6.18 0.56
CA GLY A 226 -19.49 4.77 0.40
C GLY A 226 -19.84 4.26 -1.00
N ALA A 227 -18.83 3.85 -1.78
CA ALA A 227 -19.01 3.36 -3.14
C ALA A 227 -19.58 1.93 -3.20
N ARG A 228 -19.61 1.20 -2.07
CA ARG A 228 -20.08 -0.18 -1.95
C ARG A 228 -19.26 -1.20 -2.76
N GLU A 229 -18.07 -0.85 -3.21
CA GLU A 229 -17.23 -1.72 -4.03
C GLU A 229 -16.57 -2.84 -3.22
N ALA A 230 -16.40 -2.68 -1.89
CA ALA A 230 -15.95 -3.74 -1.01
C ALA A 230 -16.84 -5.00 -1.09
N MET A 231 -18.13 -4.83 -1.39
CA MET A 231 -19.08 -5.94 -1.58
C MET A 231 -18.79 -6.78 -2.84
N LEU A 232 -17.95 -6.28 -3.76
CA LEU A 232 -17.55 -6.99 -4.98
C LEU A 232 -16.33 -7.89 -4.76
N LEU A 233 -15.70 -7.82 -3.59
CA LEU A 233 -14.53 -8.63 -3.25
C LEU A 233 -14.94 -10.03 -2.81
N HIS A 234 -15.04 -10.95 -3.76
CA HIS A 234 -15.45 -12.36 -3.53
C HIS A 234 -14.26 -13.34 -3.49
N ILE A 235 -13.04 -12.82 -3.45
CA ILE A 235 -11.81 -13.63 -3.37
C ILE A 235 -11.38 -13.80 -1.91
N PRO A 236 -10.59 -14.84 -1.57
CA PRO A 236 -9.97 -14.95 -0.25
C PRO A 236 -9.05 -13.78 0.06
N ILE A 237 -9.18 -13.21 1.25
CA ILE A 237 -8.38 -12.07 1.69
C ILE A 237 -7.73 -12.41 3.03
N LEU A 238 -6.40 -12.20 3.13
CA LEU A 238 -5.67 -12.22 4.38
C LEU A 238 -5.34 -10.80 4.79
N VAL A 239 -5.74 -10.42 6.01
CA VAL A 239 -5.40 -9.13 6.61
C VAL A 239 -4.33 -9.37 7.67
N LEU A 240 -3.16 -8.74 7.48
CA LEU A 240 -2.01 -8.79 8.37
C LEU A 240 -1.77 -7.41 8.97
N ARG A 241 -1.73 -7.30 10.30
CA ARG A 241 -1.42 -6.05 11.00
C ARG A 241 -0.52 -6.36 12.20
N GLY A 242 0.51 -5.55 12.39
CA GLY A 242 1.34 -5.59 13.60
C GLY A 242 0.54 -5.14 14.83
N ASP A 243 0.73 -5.80 15.96
CA ASP A 243 0.06 -5.48 17.24
C ASP A 243 0.50 -4.12 17.81
N ARG A 244 1.59 -3.55 17.29
CA ARG A 244 2.15 -2.24 17.67
C ARG A 244 2.14 -1.22 16.52
N ASP A 245 1.31 -1.42 15.50
CA ASP A 245 1.19 -0.50 14.37
C ASP A 245 0.60 0.85 14.82
N LEU A 246 1.41 1.91 14.74
CA LEU A 246 1.02 3.28 15.09
C LEU A 246 0.38 4.04 13.92
N VAL A 247 0.40 3.48 12.72
CA VAL A 247 -0.14 4.10 11.49
C VAL A 247 -1.54 3.58 11.22
N ILE A 248 -1.70 2.27 11.13
CA ILE A 248 -3.02 1.64 10.95
C ILE A 248 -3.58 1.26 12.32
N THR A 249 -4.61 1.99 12.76
CA THR A 249 -5.21 1.79 14.08
C THR A 249 -6.04 0.51 14.15
N GLU A 250 -6.40 0.10 15.36
CA GLU A 250 -7.31 -1.04 15.58
C GLU A 250 -8.69 -0.76 14.98
N GLU A 251 -9.17 0.49 15.08
CA GLU A 251 -10.45 0.92 14.51
C GLU A 251 -10.45 0.78 12.99
N MET A 252 -9.39 1.24 12.30
CA MET A 252 -9.24 1.09 10.84
C MET A 252 -9.22 -0.40 10.44
N ASN A 253 -8.54 -1.23 11.21
CA ASN A 253 -8.53 -2.67 10.96
C ASN A 253 -9.90 -3.32 11.22
N ALA A 254 -10.61 -2.89 12.24
CA ALA A 254 -11.96 -3.37 12.53
C ALA A 254 -12.97 -2.97 11.43
N GLU A 255 -12.89 -1.73 10.91
CA GLU A 255 -13.66 -1.27 9.77
C GLU A 255 -13.40 -2.14 8.54
N LEU A 256 -12.13 -2.39 8.23
CA LEU A 256 -11.71 -3.23 7.11
C LEU A 256 -12.33 -4.63 7.21
N LEU A 257 -12.20 -5.28 8.36
CA LEU A 257 -12.75 -6.62 8.60
C LEU A 257 -14.28 -6.65 8.56
N GLN A 258 -14.93 -5.62 9.10
CA GLN A 258 -16.39 -5.48 9.06
C GLN A 258 -16.91 -5.39 7.62
N ASP A 259 -16.27 -4.56 6.79
CA ASP A 259 -16.73 -4.30 5.43
C ASP A 259 -16.40 -5.46 4.47
N LEU A 260 -15.30 -6.18 4.69
CA LEU A 260 -14.93 -7.38 3.91
C LEU A 260 -15.67 -8.64 4.37
N GLY A 261 -16.12 -8.69 5.62
CA GLY A 261 -16.91 -9.78 6.15
C GLY A 261 -16.23 -11.14 6.08
N LYS A 262 -16.94 -12.17 5.60
CA LYS A 262 -16.47 -13.57 5.61
C LYS A 262 -15.35 -13.87 4.63
N THR A 263 -15.07 -12.97 3.68
CA THR A 263 -13.97 -13.16 2.71
C THR A 263 -12.60 -12.87 3.32
N ALA A 264 -12.56 -12.15 4.45
CA ALA A 264 -11.33 -11.76 5.11
C ALA A 264 -11.01 -12.63 6.34
N GLN A 265 -9.78 -13.11 6.40
CA GLN A 265 -9.15 -13.71 7.58
C GLN A 265 -8.16 -12.70 8.17
N PHE A 266 -8.16 -12.51 9.48
CA PHE A 266 -7.21 -11.64 10.17
C PHE A 266 -6.15 -12.44 10.92
N VAL A 267 -4.90 -12.01 10.82
CA VAL A 267 -3.79 -12.46 11.63
C VAL A 267 -3.04 -11.25 12.20
N GLY A 268 -3.01 -11.14 13.52
CA GLY A 268 -2.20 -10.16 14.24
C GLY A 268 -0.74 -10.62 14.30
N LEU A 269 0.18 -9.83 13.73
CA LEU A 269 1.62 -10.09 13.78
C LEU A 269 2.17 -9.60 15.11
N LYS A 270 2.75 -10.53 15.86
CA LYS A 270 3.25 -10.26 17.22
C LYS A 270 4.54 -9.45 17.17
N ASP A 271 4.66 -8.48 18.10
CA ASP A 271 5.83 -7.61 18.24
C ASP A 271 6.20 -6.84 16.96
N CYS A 272 5.22 -6.59 16.08
CA CYS A 272 5.40 -5.87 14.82
C CYS A 272 4.68 -4.51 14.83
N GLY A 273 5.33 -3.49 14.24
CA GLY A 273 4.75 -2.19 13.93
C GLY A 273 4.17 -2.14 12.51
N HIS A 274 4.29 -0.96 11.88
CA HIS A 274 3.78 -0.73 10.51
C HIS A 274 4.60 -1.42 9.41
N SER A 275 5.83 -1.83 9.72
CA SER A 275 6.70 -2.57 8.77
C SER A 275 7.09 -3.94 9.30
N PRO A 276 6.20 -4.94 9.28
CA PRO A 276 6.55 -6.32 9.60
C PRO A 276 7.68 -6.88 8.72
N LEU A 277 7.90 -6.29 7.56
CA LEU A 277 9.05 -6.56 6.69
C LEU A 277 10.39 -6.44 7.44
N ILE A 278 10.49 -5.47 8.34
CA ILE A 278 11.71 -5.19 9.12
C ILE A 278 11.61 -5.74 10.54
N ASP A 279 10.40 -5.75 11.12
CA ASP A 279 10.23 -6.18 12.50
C ASP A 279 10.36 -7.69 12.66
N ASP A 280 9.67 -8.49 11.83
CA ASP A 280 9.76 -9.95 11.84
C ASP A 280 9.41 -10.52 10.44
N LEU A 281 10.41 -10.54 9.56
CA LEU A 281 10.29 -11.07 8.21
C LEU A 281 9.93 -12.57 8.19
N ALA A 282 10.41 -13.33 9.18
CA ALA A 282 10.17 -14.77 9.23
C ALA A 282 8.69 -15.06 9.56
N GLN A 283 8.12 -14.36 10.55
CA GLN A 283 6.70 -14.45 10.88
C GLN A 283 5.84 -14.01 9.68
N LEU A 284 6.18 -12.87 9.07
CA LEU A 284 5.46 -12.36 7.90
C LEU A 284 5.47 -13.36 6.74
N THR A 285 6.64 -13.90 6.40
CA THR A 285 6.79 -14.86 5.29
C THR A 285 5.98 -16.13 5.55
N ALA A 286 6.03 -16.66 6.78
CA ALA A 286 5.28 -17.86 7.16
C ALA A 286 3.77 -17.68 6.99
N GLU A 287 3.20 -16.54 7.43
CA GLU A 287 1.77 -16.27 7.28
C GLU A 287 1.36 -16.08 5.81
N ILE A 288 2.18 -15.37 5.02
CA ILE A 288 1.96 -15.20 3.58
C ILE A 288 1.93 -16.56 2.89
N GLU A 289 2.95 -17.40 3.11
CA GLU A 289 3.05 -18.70 2.44
C GLU A 289 1.97 -19.66 2.87
N ALA A 290 1.65 -19.72 4.16
CA ALA A 290 0.55 -20.53 4.67
C ALA A 290 -0.78 -20.18 3.98
N PHE A 291 -1.10 -18.89 3.85
CA PHE A 291 -2.31 -18.44 3.16
C PHE A 291 -2.29 -18.77 1.68
N LEU A 292 -1.17 -18.56 1.00
CA LEU A 292 -1.04 -18.85 -0.43
C LEU A 292 -1.03 -20.37 -0.75
N GLU A 293 -0.69 -21.23 0.21
CA GLU A 293 -0.73 -22.69 0.06
C GLU A 293 -2.13 -23.30 0.29
N ILE A 294 -2.85 -22.82 1.30
CA ILE A 294 -4.18 -23.34 1.67
C ILE A 294 -5.21 -23.08 0.57
N GLY A 295 -5.07 -22.02 -0.20
CA GLY A 295 -5.99 -21.63 -1.26
C GLY A 295 -6.19 -22.62 -2.40
N GLY A 296 -5.48 -23.76 -2.41
CA GLY A 296 -5.73 -24.89 -3.32
C GLY A 296 -6.68 -25.95 -2.78
N ARG A 297 -7.07 -25.93 -1.50
CA ARG A 297 -7.79 -27.07 -0.87
C ARG A 297 -9.03 -26.75 -0.04
N GLN A 298 -9.34 -25.53 0.37
CA GLN A 298 -10.36 -25.33 1.41
C GLN A 298 -11.27 -24.07 1.35
N TYR A 299 -11.35 -23.34 0.25
CA TYR A 299 -12.42 -22.35 0.07
C TYR A 299 -13.50 -22.84 -0.89
N ALA A 300 -13.93 -24.11 -0.74
CA ALA A 300 -15.26 -24.50 -1.17
C ALA A 300 -16.23 -23.91 -0.14
N PHE A 301 -16.84 -22.77 -0.48
CA PHE A 301 -17.97 -22.25 0.26
C PHE A 301 -19.03 -23.35 0.35
N GLU A 302 -19.29 -23.86 1.54
CA GLU A 302 -20.55 -24.53 1.80
C GLU A 302 -21.66 -23.53 1.50
N GLN A 303 -22.40 -23.79 0.44
CA GLN A 303 -23.60 -23.04 0.02
C GLN A 303 -24.73 -23.23 1.02
#